data_4cb8a1fafd82b883114130b66988d8c9
#
_entry.id   4cb8a1fafd82b883114130b66988d8c9
#
_cell.length_a   1.000
_cell.length_b   1.000
_cell.length_c   1.000
_cell.angle_alpha   90.00
_cell.angle_beta   90.00
_cell.angle_gamma   90.00
#
_symmetry.space_group_name_H-M   'P 1'
#
loop_
_entity.id
_entity.type
_entity.pdbx_description
1 polymer ?
#
loop_
_entity_poly.entity_id
_entity_poly.type
_entity_poly.pdbx_seq_one_letter_code
_entity_poly.pdbx_strand_id
1 'polypeptide(L)'
;MVAACAQAPVVADKPSSFNNNRRMTVATKKHAPAAGETTDKQAAETSGGSYGLASFYGHQSRTASGEKFNPQELTAAHRTLPFGTKVRVTDVATGRSVTVRVNDRGPFVPGRVVDISSSAAETLGISGRGVAKVKLDVVE
;
A
#
# COMPACT_ATOMS: atom_id res chain seq x y z
N MET A 1 -28.53 -39.45 -46.69
CA MET A 1 -28.82 -40.41 -45.62
C MET A 1 -28.37 -39.79 -44.31
N VAL A 2 -29.34 -39.31 -43.66
CA VAL A 2 -29.80 -39.33 -42.27
C VAL A 2 -28.70 -39.13 -41.21
N ALA A 3 -28.61 -37.96 -40.68
CA ALA A 3 -29.32 -37.43 -39.49
C ALA A 3 -29.15 -38.30 -38.25
N ALA A 4 -28.54 -37.76 -37.25
CA ALA A 4 -28.97 -38.01 -35.87
C ALA A 4 -28.55 -36.83 -34.97
N CYS A 5 -29.53 -36.09 -34.61
CA CYS A 5 -29.54 -35.20 -33.45
C CYS A 5 -29.29 -35.99 -32.16
N ALA A 6 -28.47 -35.50 -31.31
CA ALA A 6 -28.54 -35.79 -29.91
C ALA A 6 -28.53 -34.50 -29.12
N GLN A 7 -29.69 -34.12 -28.67
CA GLN A 7 -29.91 -33.07 -27.71
C GLN A 7 -29.54 -33.59 -26.32
N ALA A 8 -28.70 -32.90 -25.62
CA ALA A 8 -28.48 -33.11 -24.22
C ALA A 8 -29.49 -32.25 -23.40
N PRO A 9 -30.13 -32.81 -22.41
CA PRO A 9 -31.07 -32.06 -21.58
C PRO A 9 -30.31 -31.19 -20.57
N VAL A 10 -30.71 -29.96 -20.54
CA VAL A 10 -30.34 -29.01 -19.51
C VAL A 10 -31.11 -29.37 -18.25
N VAL A 11 -30.41 -29.78 -17.23
CA VAL A 11 -30.98 -29.93 -15.88
C VAL A 11 -30.80 -28.62 -15.16
N ALA A 12 -31.88 -27.93 -14.99
CA ALA A 12 -31.96 -26.81 -14.08
C ALA A 12 -32.12 -27.33 -12.66
N ASP A 13 -31.09 -27.24 -11.87
CA ASP A 13 -31.19 -27.54 -10.47
C ASP A 13 -31.36 -26.24 -9.69
N LYS A 14 -32.42 -26.17 -8.98
CA LYS A 14 -32.84 -25.08 -8.14
C LYS A 14 -32.35 -25.34 -6.71
N PRO A 15 -31.54 -24.52 -6.11
CA PRO A 15 -31.30 -24.67 -4.68
C PRO A 15 -32.45 -24.07 -3.90
N SER A 16 -33.02 -24.91 -3.09
CA SER A 16 -34.07 -24.60 -2.14
C SER A 16 -33.60 -23.61 -1.07
N SER A 17 -34.53 -22.72 -0.85
CA SER A 17 -34.67 -21.85 0.29
C SER A 17 -34.40 -22.56 1.62
N PHE A 18 -33.37 -22.21 2.32
CA PHE A 18 -33.28 -22.41 3.76
C PHE A 18 -33.55 -21.08 4.47
N ASN A 19 -34.83 -20.90 4.74
CA ASN A 19 -35.29 -19.97 5.73
C ASN A 19 -34.95 -20.56 7.11
N ASN A 20 -33.91 -20.06 7.75
CA ASN A 20 -33.69 -20.34 9.15
C ASN A 20 -33.87 -19.06 9.97
N ASN A 21 -35.09 -18.80 10.23
CA ASN A 21 -35.56 -17.83 11.19
C ASN A 21 -35.20 -18.33 12.60
N ARG A 22 -34.06 -17.98 13.11
CA ARG A 22 -33.82 -18.04 14.54
C ARG A 22 -33.79 -16.64 15.11
N ARG A 23 -34.92 -16.30 15.67
CA ARG A 23 -34.98 -15.28 16.69
C ARG A 23 -33.91 -15.58 17.75
N MET A 24 -32.96 -14.74 17.86
CA MET A 24 -32.20 -14.61 19.09
C MET A 24 -32.35 -13.17 19.59
N THR A 25 -32.87 -13.14 20.74
CA THR A 25 -33.16 -12.01 21.60
C THR A 25 -31.99 -11.05 21.72
N VAL A 26 -32.34 -9.81 21.47
CA VAL A 26 -31.54 -8.63 21.66
C VAL A 26 -31.02 -8.54 23.09
N ALA A 27 -29.73 -8.63 23.26
CA ALA A 27 -29.10 -8.03 24.41
C ALA A 27 -28.68 -6.63 24.02
N THR A 28 -29.42 -5.69 24.44
CA THR A 28 -29.12 -4.26 24.39
C THR A 28 -27.91 -4.02 25.25
N LYS A 29 -26.74 -3.93 24.66
CA LYS A 29 -25.63 -3.29 25.33
C LYS A 29 -25.34 -1.99 24.60
N LYS A 30 -25.86 -0.93 25.18
CA LYS A 30 -25.49 0.43 24.84
C LYS A 30 -23.97 0.54 24.91
N HIS A 31 -23.34 0.57 23.77
CA HIS A 31 -22.03 1.17 23.67
C HIS A 31 -22.16 2.37 22.76
N ALA A 32 -21.94 3.50 23.36
CA ALA A 32 -21.80 4.75 22.65
C ALA A 32 -20.72 4.60 21.58
N PRO A 33 -20.91 5.14 20.39
CA PRO A 33 -19.85 5.24 19.43
C PRO A 33 -18.83 6.21 20.01
N ALA A 34 -17.72 5.67 20.46
CA ALA A 34 -16.53 6.47 20.55
C ALA A 34 -16.21 6.89 19.13
N ALA A 35 -16.46 8.13 18.84
CA ALA A 35 -15.87 8.78 17.69
C ALA A 35 -14.36 8.68 17.90
N GLY A 36 -13.76 7.70 17.27
CA GLY A 36 -12.34 7.64 17.10
C GLY A 36 -11.97 8.75 16.14
N GLU A 37 -11.78 9.92 16.65
CA GLU A 37 -10.93 10.89 16.03
C GLU A 37 -9.57 10.23 15.90
N THR A 38 -9.31 9.69 14.74
CA THR A 38 -7.94 9.47 14.31
C THR A 38 -7.34 10.84 14.13
N THR A 39 -6.91 11.38 15.22
CA THR A 39 -5.96 12.46 15.23
C THR A 39 -4.72 11.89 14.56
N ASP A 40 -4.53 12.25 13.30
CA ASP A 40 -3.25 12.15 12.63
C ASP A 40 -2.29 13.11 13.34
N LYS A 41 -1.97 12.77 14.55
CA LYS A 41 -0.88 13.36 15.28
C LYS A 41 0.32 12.44 15.12
N GLN A 42 0.76 12.30 13.88
CA GLN A 42 2.08 11.79 13.64
C GLN A 42 3.06 12.93 13.78
N ALA A 43 3.17 13.37 15.01
CA ALA A 43 4.31 14.11 15.43
C ALA A 43 5.55 13.25 15.19
N ALA A 44 6.53 13.84 14.56
CA ALA A 44 7.89 13.36 14.53
C ALA A 44 8.27 12.88 15.93
N GLU A 45 8.40 11.58 16.10
CA GLU A 45 9.09 11.05 17.25
C GLU A 45 9.70 9.69 16.92
N THR A 46 11.02 9.72 16.99
CA THR A 46 11.86 8.70 17.58
C THR A 46 11.90 7.32 16.92
N SER A 47 13.06 7.02 16.38
CA SER A 47 13.76 5.70 16.29
C SER A 47 12.94 4.39 16.30
N GLY A 48 11.66 4.47 16.07
CA GLY A 48 10.80 3.35 15.78
C GLY A 48 10.47 3.38 14.28
N GLY A 49 11.14 2.57 13.48
CA GLY A 49 10.91 2.53 12.05
C GLY A 49 9.44 2.30 11.71
N SER A 50 8.90 3.08 10.83
CA SER A 50 7.57 2.91 10.30
C SER A 50 7.56 1.78 9.27
N TYR A 51 6.60 0.88 9.35
CA TYR A 51 6.45 -0.23 8.42
C TYR A 51 5.34 0.03 7.42
N GLY A 52 5.54 -0.38 6.18
CA GLY A 52 4.52 -0.30 5.14
C GLY A 52 5.01 -0.81 3.80
N LEU A 53 4.24 -0.53 2.76
CA LEU A 53 4.62 -0.89 1.41
C LEU A 53 5.38 0.26 0.74
N ALA A 54 6.47 -0.07 0.09
CA ALA A 54 7.16 0.80 -0.84
C ALA A 54 6.82 0.40 -2.28
N SER A 55 6.65 1.37 -3.14
CA SER A 55 6.70 1.17 -4.58
C SER A 55 7.72 2.11 -5.22
N PHE A 56 7.89 2.04 -6.52
CA PHE A 56 8.79 2.93 -7.23
C PHE A 56 8.12 3.56 -8.44
N TYR A 57 8.62 4.70 -8.83
CA TYR A 57 8.17 5.43 -10.01
C TYR A 57 9.37 5.82 -10.88
N GLY A 58 9.16 5.79 -12.19
CA GLY A 58 10.21 6.10 -13.15
C GLY A 58 9.88 7.24 -14.11
N HIS A 59 8.66 7.77 -14.05
CA HIS A 59 8.18 8.73 -15.02
C HIS A 59 7.42 9.87 -14.35
N GLN A 60 8.14 10.88 -13.97
CA GLN A 60 7.58 12.17 -13.58
C GLN A 60 8.40 13.30 -14.20
N SER A 61 7.74 14.39 -14.54
CA SER A 61 8.44 15.55 -15.05
C SER A 61 8.93 16.48 -13.94
N ARG A 62 8.14 16.63 -12.87
CA ARG A 62 8.48 17.45 -11.70
C ARG A 62 7.97 16.82 -10.42
N THR A 63 8.69 17.06 -9.34
CA THR A 63 8.32 16.66 -7.98
C THR A 63 7.53 17.76 -7.29
N ALA A 64 6.91 17.44 -6.15
CA ALA A 64 6.17 18.42 -5.36
C ALA A 64 7.05 19.52 -4.76
N SER A 65 8.36 19.26 -4.61
CA SER A 65 9.32 20.31 -4.21
C SER A 65 9.65 21.30 -5.32
N GLY A 66 9.19 21.06 -6.55
CA GLY A 66 9.48 21.87 -7.73
C GLY A 66 10.74 21.43 -8.48
N GLU A 67 11.46 20.47 -8.00
CA GLU A 67 12.64 19.90 -8.65
C GLU A 67 12.24 19.11 -9.90
N LYS A 68 13.14 19.05 -10.87
CA LYS A 68 13.01 18.12 -11.99
C LYS A 68 13.28 16.71 -11.49
N PHE A 69 12.35 15.79 -11.77
CA PHE A 69 12.55 14.40 -11.40
C PHE A 69 13.73 13.79 -12.17
N ASN A 70 14.62 13.13 -11.43
CA ASN A 70 15.73 12.38 -11.99
C ASN A 70 15.68 10.94 -11.48
N PRO A 71 15.38 9.96 -12.34
CA PRO A 71 15.28 8.56 -11.93
C PRO A 71 16.61 7.96 -11.46
N GLN A 72 17.73 8.60 -11.77
CA GLN A 72 19.06 8.17 -11.35
C GLN A 72 19.44 8.63 -9.94
N GLU A 73 18.71 9.57 -9.39
CA GLU A 73 18.94 10.05 -8.02
C GLU A 73 18.23 9.17 -6.99
N LEU A 74 18.80 9.08 -5.80
CA LEU A 74 18.21 8.38 -4.67
C LEU A 74 17.22 9.29 -3.96
N THR A 75 15.99 9.36 -4.50
CA THR A 75 14.93 10.22 -4.01
C THR A 75 13.65 9.43 -3.72
N ALA A 76 12.76 10.01 -2.94
CA ALA A 76 11.49 9.41 -2.55
C ALA A 76 10.37 10.42 -2.40
N ALA A 77 9.15 9.92 -2.51
CA ALA A 77 7.94 10.61 -2.13
C ALA A 77 7.45 10.09 -0.77
N HIS A 78 7.13 11.01 0.12
CA HIS A 78 6.54 10.71 1.42
C HIS A 78 5.43 11.71 1.73
N ARG A 79 4.40 11.26 2.46
CA ARG A 79 3.20 12.07 2.71
C ARG A 79 3.46 13.29 3.58
N THR A 80 4.25 13.14 4.63
CA THR A 80 4.35 14.10 5.72
C THR A 80 5.76 14.59 6.00
N LEU A 81 6.79 13.81 5.70
CA LEU A 81 8.17 14.20 5.99
C LEU A 81 8.56 15.44 5.20
N PRO A 82 9.29 16.37 5.81
CA PRO A 82 9.79 17.58 5.14
C PRO A 82 10.67 17.23 3.94
N PHE A 83 10.65 18.09 2.93
CA PHE A 83 11.57 17.97 1.80
C PHE A 83 13.02 18.09 2.28
N GLY A 84 13.89 17.26 1.73
CA GLY A 84 15.29 17.19 2.14
C GLY A 84 15.57 16.17 3.24
N THR A 85 14.55 15.64 3.90
CA THR A 85 14.71 14.59 4.91
C THR A 85 15.32 13.35 4.29
N LYS A 86 16.34 12.79 4.95
CA LYS A 86 16.92 11.52 4.54
C LYS A 86 16.27 10.37 5.30
N VAL A 87 15.86 9.38 4.56
CA VAL A 87 15.16 8.21 5.09
C VAL A 87 15.89 6.95 4.63
N ARG A 88 16.19 6.08 5.56
CA ARG A 88 16.66 4.73 5.24
C ARG A 88 15.44 3.84 5.00
N VAL A 89 15.37 3.27 3.82
CA VAL A 89 14.36 2.29 3.43
C VAL A 89 14.99 0.91 3.47
N THR A 90 14.47 0.02 4.30
CA THR A 90 14.97 -1.34 4.45
C THR A 90 13.92 -2.33 3.97
N ASP A 91 14.25 -3.17 3.03
CA ASP A 91 13.39 -4.28 2.60
C ASP A 91 13.35 -5.35 3.69
N VAL A 92 12.16 -5.62 4.22
CA VAL A 92 11.95 -6.59 5.29
C VAL A 92 12.28 -8.03 4.85
N ALA A 93 12.09 -8.35 3.58
CA ALA A 93 12.32 -9.69 3.05
C ALA A 93 13.81 -10.02 2.86
N THR A 94 14.60 -9.06 2.42
CA THR A 94 16.01 -9.27 2.07
C THR A 94 16.99 -8.66 3.06
N GLY A 95 16.54 -7.71 3.88
CA GLY A 95 17.39 -6.93 4.76
C GLY A 95 18.20 -5.84 4.06
N ARG A 96 18.09 -5.70 2.74
CA ARG A 96 18.75 -4.63 1.99
C ARG A 96 18.19 -3.27 2.38
N SER A 97 19.03 -2.26 2.36
CA SER A 97 18.62 -0.89 2.65
C SER A 97 19.21 0.10 1.68
N VAL A 98 18.50 1.20 1.49
CA VAL A 98 18.96 2.35 0.71
C VAL A 98 18.54 3.62 1.44
N THR A 99 19.39 4.63 1.43
CA THR A 99 19.04 5.95 1.96
C THR A 99 18.61 6.84 0.81
N VAL A 100 17.44 7.45 0.95
CA VAL A 100 16.82 8.31 -0.05
C VAL A 100 16.49 9.66 0.54
N ARG A 101 16.44 10.69 -0.30
CA ARG A 101 16.02 12.05 0.08
C ARG A 101 14.57 12.28 -0.32
N VAL A 102 13.78 12.77 0.59
CA VAL A 102 12.38 13.15 0.31
C VAL A 102 12.35 14.45 -0.49
N ASN A 103 11.79 14.42 -1.69
CA ASN A 103 11.59 15.60 -2.53
C ASN A 103 10.21 15.65 -3.17
N ASP A 104 9.34 14.71 -2.86
CA ASP A 104 8.01 14.64 -3.45
C ASP A 104 6.95 14.26 -2.40
N ARG A 105 5.68 14.40 -2.76
CA ARG A 105 4.52 14.06 -1.94
C ARG A 105 3.80 12.83 -2.47
N GLY A 106 3.34 12.01 -1.58
CA GLY A 106 2.70 10.72 -1.82
C GLY A 106 3.41 9.60 -1.09
N PRO A 107 3.03 8.35 -1.33
CA PRO A 107 1.90 7.88 -2.11
C PRO A 107 0.55 8.12 -1.43
N PHE A 108 -0.50 8.32 -2.22
CA PHE A 108 -1.88 8.48 -1.70
C PHE A 108 -2.70 7.19 -1.82
N VAL A 109 -2.00 6.07 -1.95
CA VAL A 109 -2.59 4.73 -2.02
C VAL A 109 -2.55 4.10 -0.62
N PRO A 110 -3.66 3.56 -0.13
CA PRO A 110 -3.70 2.89 1.16
C PRO A 110 -2.66 1.77 1.28
N GLY A 111 -1.99 1.70 2.43
CA GLY A 111 -0.95 0.70 2.70
C GLY A 111 0.44 1.04 2.16
N ARG A 112 0.55 1.95 1.21
CA ARG A 112 1.85 2.46 0.72
C ARG A 112 2.31 3.63 1.57
N VAL A 113 3.54 3.59 2.01
CA VAL A 113 4.13 4.61 2.90
C VAL A 113 5.17 5.45 2.19
N VAL A 114 5.81 4.91 1.17
CA VAL A 114 6.87 5.59 0.41
C VAL A 114 6.87 5.11 -1.05
N ASP A 115 7.15 6.03 -1.95
CA ASP A 115 7.48 5.72 -3.34
C ASP A 115 8.90 6.19 -3.60
N ILE A 116 9.75 5.31 -4.10
CA ILE A 116 11.16 5.58 -4.32
C ILE A 116 11.48 5.71 -5.81
N SER A 117 12.60 6.36 -6.12
CA SER A 117 13.09 6.43 -7.50
C SER A 117 13.51 5.06 -8.05
N SER A 118 13.59 4.94 -9.36
CA SER A 118 14.03 3.70 -10.02
C SER A 118 15.42 3.26 -9.55
N SER A 119 16.37 4.16 -9.45
CA SER A 119 17.71 3.87 -8.94
C SER A 119 17.70 3.35 -7.50
N ALA A 120 16.87 3.93 -6.65
CA ALA A 120 16.69 3.44 -5.28
C ALA A 120 16.05 2.05 -5.25
N ALA A 121 15.07 1.79 -6.11
CA ALA A 121 14.44 0.48 -6.24
C ALA A 121 15.40 -0.61 -6.73
N GLU A 122 16.30 -0.28 -7.65
CA GLU A 122 17.35 -1.17 -8.10
C GLU A 122 18.34 -1.50 -6.98
N THR A 123 18.78 -0.49 -6.25
CA THR A 123 19.68 -0.65 -5.10
C THR A 123 19.03 -1.50 -4.01
N LEU A 124 17.75 -1.31 -3.76
CA LEU A 124 16.97 -2.08 -2.78
C LEU A 124 16.66 -3.51 -3.28
N GLY A 125 16.71 -3.73 -4.60
CA GLY A 125 16.42 -5.02 -5.23
C GLY A 125 14.93 -5.31 -5.40
N ILE A 126 14.09 -4.28 -5.44
CA ILE A 126 12.62 -4.44 -5.57
C ILE A 126 12.08 -4.13 -6.97
N SER A 127 12.93 -3.70 -7.90
CA SER A 127 12.51 -3.32 -9.25
C SER A 127 11.74 -4.43 -9.98
N GLY A 128 12.09 -5.68 -9.77
CA GLY A 128 11.37 -6.83 -10.34
C GLY A 128 10.06 -7.20 -9.65
N ARG A 129 9.82 -6.70 -8.44
CA ARG A 129 8.61 -7.00 -7.64
C ARG A 129 7.57 -5.89 -7.71
N GLY A 130 7.95 -4.70 -8.09
CA GLY A 130 7.09 -3.52 -8.16
C GLY A 130 6.71 -2.93 -6.81
N VAL A 131 6.44 -3.77 -5.81
CA VAL A 131 6.06 -3.37 -4.45
C VAL A 131 6.77 -4.29 -3.45
N ALA A 132 7.22 -3.73 -2.33
CA ALA A 132 7.86 -4.48 -1.26
C ALA A 132 7.47 -3.95 0.11
N LYS A 133 7.45 -4.83 1.10
CA LYS A 133 7.28 -4.43 2.50
C LYS A 133 8.59 -3.91 3.03
N VAL A 134 8.57 -2.70 3.54
CA VAL A 134 9.75 -1.99 4.00
C VAL A 134 9.59 -1.42 5.40
N LYS A 135 10.72 -1.18 6.03
CA LYS A 135 10.86 -0.37 7.22
C LYS A 135 11.48 0.97 6.84
N LEU A 136 10.93 2.05 7.36
CA LEU A 136 11.43 3.40 7.18
C LEU A 136 12.04 3.91 8.48
N ASP A 137 13.29 4.33 8.43
CA ASP A 137 13.98 4.99 9.52
C ASP A 137 14.44 6.37 9.05
N VAL A 138 14.02 7.42 9.74
CA VAL A 138 14.51 8.77 9.47
C VAL A 138 15.94 8.87 9.99
N VAL A 139 16.86 9.28 9.14
CA VAL A 139 18.28 9.36 9.47
C VAL A 139 18.80 10.80 9.53
N GLU A 140 18.09 11.74 8.88
CA GLU A 140 18.36 13.19 8.92
C GLU A 140 17.21 14.00 8.40
#